data_2540ffa5f93d2970cce73dfdacd9849d
#
_entry.id   2540ffa5f93d2970cce73dfdacd9849d
#
_cell.length_a   1.000
_cell.length_b   1.000
_cell.length_c   1.000
_cell.angle_alpha   90.00
_cell.angle_beta   90.00
_cell.angle_gamma   90.00
#
_symmetry.space_group_name_H-M   'P 1'
#
loop_
_entity.id
_entity.type
_entity.pdbx_description
1 polymer ?
#
loop_
_entity_poly.entity_id
_entity_poly.type
_entity_poly.pdbx_seq_one_letter_code
_entity_poly.pdbx_strand_id
1 'polypeptide(L)'
;TGDYTCLKNRTPCRYHDDISIINQWIGQASLIILVTHIYCGCFDTQLKSFIERNISSYEPYYTTVGGITCHASLAQQSKKILLIGYGDISEKEQKMLMDYLNDSLLGYFISSINTYFCTEEDLDNSLKTFGGVDRG
;
A
#
# COMPACT_ATOMS: atom_id res chain seq x y z
N THR A 1 -14.91 0.63 11.65
CA THR A 1 -15.49 0.20 12.94
C THR A 1 -14.69 -0.91 13.60
N GLY A 2 -13.79 -1.58 12.90
CA GLY A 2 -12.96 -2.65 13.47
C GLY A 2 -13.73 -3.88 13.98
N ASP A 3 -14.97 -4.09 13.53
CA ASP A 3 -15.78 -5.24 13.93
C ASP A 3 -15.41 -6.52 13.15
N TYR A 4 -14.55 -6.39 12.15
CA TYR A 4 -14.06 -7.49 11.31
C TYR A 4 -15.17 -8.34 10.64
N THR A 5 -16.38 -7.83 10.51
CA THR A 5 -17.49 -8.55 9.91
C THR A 5 -17.20 -8.92 8.46
N CYS A 6 -16.60 -8.01 7.69
CA CYS A 6 -16.19 -8.26 6.30
C CYS A 6 -15.19 -9.42 6.20
N LEU A 7 -14.23 -9.49 7.11
CA LEU A 7 -13.23 -10.55 7.15
C LEU A 7 -13.85 -11.90 7.53
N LYS A 8 -14.69 -11.92 8.55
CA LYS A 8 -15.34 -13.13 9.06
C LYS A 8 -16.34 -13.73 8.06
N ASN A 9 -17.16 -12.88 7.46
CA ASN A 9 -18.29 -13.29 6.62
C ASN A 9 -17.98 -13.21 5.13
N ARG A 10 -16.79 -12.73 4.74
CA ARG A 10 -16.40 -12.46 3.35
C ARG A 10 -17.41 -11.57 2.62
N THR A 11 -17.99 -10.63 3.34
CA THR A 11 -18.94 -9.66 2.80
C THR A 11 -18.20 -8.36 2.44
N PRO A 12 -18.73 -7.57 1.51
CA PRO A 12 -18.22 -6.21 1.29
C PRO A 12 -18.21 -5.40 2.58
N CYS A 13 -17.34 -4.39 2.64
CA CYS A 13 -17.32 -3.47 3.76
C CYS A 13 -18.72 -2.87 3.96
N ARG A 14 -19.14 -2.73 5.22
CA ARG A 14 -20.43 -2.08 5.56
C ARG A 14 -20.52 -0.60 5.18
N TYR A 15 -19.37 0.03 4.94
CA TYR A 15 -19.33 1.36 4.36
C TYR A 15 -19.50 1.25 2.85
N HIS A 16 -20.51 1.94 2.34
CA HIS A 16 -20.79 1.99 0.90
C HIS A 16 -19.91 3.04 0.22
N ASP A 17 -18.64 2.72 0.09
CA ASP A 17 -17.65 3.54 -0.60
C ASP A 17 -16.82 2.69 -1.58
N ASP A 18 -15.86 3.31 -2.24
CA ASP A 18 -15.10 2.71 -3.34
C ASP A 18 -14.07 1.65 -2.90
N ILE A 19 -13.90 1.40 -1.60
CA ILE A 19 -12.88 0.47 -1.10
C ILE A 19 -13.01 -0.93 -1.70
N SER A 20 -14.24 -1.40 -1.92
CA SER A 20 -14.47 -2.72 -2.50
C SER A 20 -14.02 -2.81 -3.96
N ILE A 21 -14.23 -1.75 -4.73
CA ILE A 21 -13.80 -1.64 -6.13
C ILE A 21 -12.27 -1.53 -6.19
N ILE A 22 -11.69 -0.67 -5.34
CA ILE A 22 -10.24 -0.50 -5.26
C ILE A 22 -9.56 -1.82 -4.89
N ASN A 23 -10.10 -2.56 -3.95
CA ASN A 23 -9.56 -3.86 -3.56
C ASN A 23 -9.60 -4.90 -4.69
N GLN A 24 -10.63 -4.86 -5.56
CA GLN A 24 -10.66 -5.69 -6.75
C GLN A 24 -9.56 -5.32 -7.74
N TRP A 25 -9.35 -4.03 -7.99
CA TRP A 25 -8.27 -3.56 -8.86
C TRP A 25 -6.90 -3.91 -8.30
N ILE A 26 -6.68 -3.71 -7.01
CA ILE A 26 -5.45 -4.14 -6.33
C ILE A 26 -5.26 -5.65 -6.47
N GLY A 27 -6.33 -6.43 -6.33
CA GLY A 27 -6.28 -7.89 -6.51
C GLY A 27 -5.73 -8.31 -7.88
N GLN A 28 -6.04 -7.55 -8.93
CA GLN A 28 -5.66 -7.84 -10.32
C GLN A 28 -4.35 -7.16 -10.74
N ALA A 29 -3.92 -6.11 -10.05
CA ALA A 29 -2.74 -5.35 -10.41
C ALA A 29 -1.45 -6.14 -10.14
N SER A 30 -0.50 -6.04 -11.05
CA SER A 30 0.88 -6.52 -10.87
C SER A 30 1.80 -5.43 -10.29
N LEU A 31 1.46 -4.17 -10.50
CA LEU A 31 2.14 -2.99 -9.97
C LEU A 31 1.12 -2.08 -9.28
N ILE A 32 1.45 -1.64 -8.09
CA ILE A 32 0.69 -0.64 -7.32
C ILE A 32 1.59 0.58 -7.17
N ILE A 33 1.10 1.73 -7.59
CA ILE A 33 1.79 3.01 -7.42
C ILE A 33 1.08 3.77 -6.31
N LEU A 34 1.81 4.09 -5.25
CA LEU A 34 1.35 4.89 -4.13
C LEU A 34 2.02 6.26 -4.20
N VAL A 35 1.22 7.32 -4.22
CA VAL A 35 1.71 8.71 -4.21
C VAL A 35 1.17 9.39 -2.96
N THR A 36 2.05 9.92 -2.12
CA THR A 36 1.63 10.46 -0.81
C THR A 36 2.58 11.54 -0.32
N HIS A 37 2.03 12.53 0.34
CA HIS A 37 2.84 13.43 1.16
C HIS A 37 3.37 12.66 2.38
N ILE A 38 4.62 12.91 2.73
CA ILE A 38 5.24 12.28 3.90
C ILE A 38 5.24 13.26 5.07
N TYR A 39 4.71 12.79 6.20
CA TYR A 39 4.71 13.52 7.47
C TYR A 39 5.30 12.66 8.58
N CYS A 40 6.31 13.17 9.25
CA CYS A 40 6.93 12.49 10.39
C CYS A 40 7.34 11.04 10.08
N GLY A 41 7.84 10.79 8.88
CA GLY A 41 8.23 9.45 8.43
C GLY A 41 7.07 8.49 8.19
N CYS A 42 5.86 9.00 7.94
CA CYS A 42 4.69 8.19 7.65
C CYS A 42 3.88 8.79 6.48
N PHE A 43 2.95 8.02 5.96
CA PHE A 43 1.99 8.44 4.94
C PHE A 43 1.06 9.55 5.45
N ASP A 44 0.48 10.29 4.52
CA ASP A 44 -0.65 11.16 4.82
C ASP A 44 -1.85 10.37 5.38
N THR A 45 -2.79 11.10 5.96
CA THR A 45 -3.96 10.50 6.60
C THR A 45 -4.83 9.70 5.62
N GLN A 46 -4.90 10.12 4.37
CA GLN A 46 -5.75 9.47 3.36
C GLN A 46 -5.19 8.11 2.98
N LEU A 47 -3.90 8.04 2.60
CA LEU A 47 -3.26 6.78 2.24
C LEU A 47 -3.17 5.85 3.46
N LYS A 48 -2.86 6.37 4.65
CA LYS A 48 -2.83 5.58 5.88
C LYS A 48 -4.20 4.96 6.17
N SER A 49 -5.27 5.75 6.10
CA SER A 49 -6.64 5.25 6.29
C SER A 49 -7.03 4.19 5.26
N PHE A 50 -6.60 4.36 4.01
CA PHE A 50 -6.81 3.37 2.97
C PHE A 50 -6.11 2.05 3.30
N ILE A 51 -4.83 2.10 3.67
CA ILE A 51 -4.05 0.90 4.02
C ILE A 51 -4.69 0.17 5.22
N GLU A 52 -5.08 0.90 6.26
CA GLU A 52 -5.74 0.32 7.46
C GLU A 52 -7.10 -0.30 7.14
N ARG A 53 -7.81 0.21 6.13
CA ARG A 53 -9.10 -0.33 5.70
C ARG A 53 -9.00 -1.50 4.73
N ASN A 54 -7.82 -1.79 4.22
CA ASN A 54 -7.60 -2.87 3.26
C ASN A 54 -7.64 -4.28 3.90
N ILE A 55 -8.06 -4.38 5.14
CA ILE A 55 -8.15 -5.64 5.88
C ILE A 55 -9.06 -6.69 5.22
N SER A 56 -10.04 -6.26 4.41
CA SER A 56 -10.90 -7.18 3.66
C SER A 56 -10.18 -7.95 2.56
N SER A 57 -8.95 -7.58 2.23
CA SER A 57 -8.09 -8.29 1.27
C SER A 57 -7.33 -9.48 1.88
N TYR A 58 -7.60 -9.78 3.15
CA TYR A 58 -6.93 -10.86 3.87
C TYR A 58 -7.89 -11.99 4.25
N GLU A 59 -7.29 -13.15 4.48
CA GLU A 59 -7.96 -14.26 5.13
C GLU A 59 -8.10 -14.01 6.64
N PRO A 60 -9.13 -14.58 7.29
CA PRO A 60 -9.25 -14.49 8.76
C PRO A 60 -8.21 -15.32 9.51
N TYR A 61 -7.39 -16.07 8.80
CA TYR A 61 -6.39 -16.97 9.37
C TYR A 61 -5.00 -16.33 9.34
N TYR A 62 -4.18 -16.74 10.30
CA TYR A 62 -2.79 -16.32 10.37
C TYR A 62 -1.88 -17.27 9.61
N THR A 63 -0.82 -16.72 9.06
CA THR A 63 0.29 -17.44 8.45
C THR A 63 1.60 -16.81 8.90
N THR A 64 2.71 -17.47 8.59
CA THR A 64 4.05 -16.93 8.88
C THR A 64 4.79 -16.70 7.56
N VAL A 65 5.23 -15.48 7.34
CA VAL A 65 6.02 -15.07 6.19
C VAL A 65 7.32 -14.44 6.69
N GLY A 66 8.47 -15.00 6.29
CA GLY A 66 9.77 -14.50 6.74
C GLY A 66 9.98 -14.49 8.26
N GLY A 67 9.29 -15.38 9.01
CA GLY A 67 9.33 -15.41 10.47
C GLY A 67 8.34 -14.46 11.17
N ILE A 68 7.59 -13.66 10.42
CA ILE A 68 6.59 -12.71 10.94
C ILE A 68 5.20 -13.31 10.79
N THR A 69 4.43 -13.30 11.88
CA THR A 69 3.03 -13.73 11.86
C THR A 69 2.15 -12.63 11.31
N CYS A 70 1.42 -12.93 10.25
CA CYS A 70 0.52 -11.99 9.58
C CYS A 70 -0.77 -12.71 9.11
N HIS A 71 -1.77 -11.95 8.71
CA HIS A 71 -2.92 -12.53 8.04
C HIS A 71 -2.52 -13.04 6.64
N ALA A 72 -3.03 -14.19 6.25
CA ALA A 72 -2.82 -14.70 4.89
C ALA A 72 -3.48 -13.76 3.87
N SER A 73 -2.78 -13.46 2.78
CA SER A 73 -3.31 -12.63 1.71
C SER A 73 -4.26 -13.42 0.82
N LEU A 74 -5.35 -12.80 0.39
CA LEU A 74 -6.24 -13.30 -0.66
C LEU A 74 -5.63 -13.12 -2.07
N ALA A 75 -4.53 -12.39 -2.19
CA ALA A 75 -3.87 -12.17 -3.46
C ALA A 75 -3.30 -13.49 -4.02
N GLN A 76 -3.59 -13.77 -5.28
CA GLN A 76 -3.13 -14.99 -5.97
C GLN A 76 -1.81 -14.80 -6.70
N GLN A 77 -1.35 -13.57 -6.85
CA GLN A 77 -0.12 -13.24 -7.55
C GLN A 77 0.71 -12.22 -6.78
N SER A 78 2.02 -12.34 -6.93
CA SER A 78 2.97 -11.41 -6.36
C SER A 78 2.84 -10.02 -7.01
N LYS A 79 2.98 -8.98 -6.20
CA LYS A 79 2.82 -7.58 -6.61
C LYS A 79 4.12 -6.82 -6.39
N LYS A 80 4.29 -5.76 -7.18
CA LYS A 80 5.34 -4.76 -6.97
C LYS A 80 4.70 -3.48 -6.46
N ILE A 81 5.39 -2.77 -5.58
CA ILE A 81 4.99 -1.45 -5.13
C ILE A 81 6.03 -0.43 -5.57
N LEU A 82 5.57 0.69 -6.14
CA LEU A 82 6.33 1.92 -6.29
C LEU A 82 5.70 2.96 -5.36
N LEU A 83 6.46 3.39 -4.36
CA LEU A 83 6.06 4.51 -3.51
C LEU A 83 6.75 5.79 -3.99
N ILE A 84 5.97 6.81 -4.28
CA ILE A 84 6.44 8.17 -4.54
C ILE A 84 6.04 9.01 -3.33
N GLY A 85 7.02 9.30 -2.47
CA GLY A 85 6.86 10.16 -1.30
C GLY A 85 7.32 11.58 -1.64
N TYR A 86 6.51 12.57 -1.33
CA TYR A 86 6.88 13.96 -1.59
C TYR A 86 6.74 14.82 -0.33
N GLY A 87 7.46 15.95 -0.34
CA GLY A 87 7.51 16.91 0.76
C GLY A 87 8.94 17.22 1.19
N ASP A 88 9.08 17.91 2.31
CA ASP A 88 10.37 18.16 2.96
C ASP A 88 10.72 16.99 3.88
N ILE A 89 11.39 15.99 3.31
CA ILE A 89 11.59 14.69 3.94
C ILE A 89 13.07 14.51 4.29
N SER A 90 13.37 14.47 5.57
CA SER A 90 14.72 14.16 6.05
C SER A 90 15.13 12.71 5.77
N GLU A 91 16.42 12.42 5.68
CA GLU A 91 16.95 11.06 5.52
C GLU A 91 16.47 10.11 6.63
N LYS A 92 16.31 10.64 7.86
CA LYS A 92 15.78 9.87 8.99
C LYS A 92 14.34 9.44 8.76
N GLU A 93 13.51 10.32 8.23
CA GLU A 93 12.10 10.01 7.91
C GLU A 93 11.99 9.04 6.75
N GLN A 94 12.83 9.19 5.72
CA GLN A 94 12.91 8.20 4.63
C GLN A 94 13.22 6.80 5.17
N LYS A 95 14.22 6.71 6.05
CA LYS A 95 14.59 5.44 6.68
C LYS A 95 13.46 4.87 7.53
N MET A 96 12.81 5.68 8.36
CA MET A 96 11.67 5.24 9.19
C MET A 96 10.53 4.69 8.32
N LEU A 97 10.21 5.37 7.22
CA LEU A 97 9.18 4.92 6.31
C LEU A 97 9.55 3.60 5.62
N MET A 98 10.81 3.46 5.20
CA MET A 98 11.31 2.22 4.59
C MET A 98 11.24 1.03 5.56
N ASP A 99 11.65 1.24 6.81
CA ASP A 99 11.57 0.21 7.85
C ASP A 99 10.10 -0.19 8.07
N TYR A 100 9.19 0.79 8.18
CA TYR A 100 7.75 0.54 8.31
C TYR A 100 7.16 -0.25 7.13
N LEU A 101 7.54 0.12 5.90
CA LEU A 101 7.06 -0.57 4.69
C LEU A 101 7.52 -2.02 4.64
N ASN A 102 8.78 -2.25 4.93
CA ASN A 102 9.34 -3.61 4.91
C ASN A 102 8.65 -4.51 5.94
N ASP A 103 8.35 -3.99 7.13
CA ASP A 103 7.72 -4.77 8.19
C ASP A 103 6.21 -4.95 7.98
N SER A 104 5.53 -3.91 7.48
CA SER A 104 4.06 -3.90 7.43
C SER A 104 3.48 -4.54 6.16
N LEU A 105 4.22 -4.55 5.05
CA LEU A 105 3.70 -4.99 3.76
C LEU A 105 4.09 -6.43 3.39
N LEU A 106 4.84 -7.13 4.22
CA LEU A 106 5.26 -8.52 3.98
C LEU A 106 4.07 -9.48 3.77
N GLY A 107 2.94 -9.22 4.44
CA GLY A 107 1.73 -10.05 4.31
C GLY A 107 0.95 -9.86 3.01
N TYR A 108 1.29 -8.87 2.20
CA TYR A 108 0.52 -8.52 0.99
C TYR A 108 0.94 -9.26 -0.29
N PHE A 109 1.75 -10.28 -0.20
CA PHE A 109 2.32 -10.92 -1.39
C PHE A 109 3.13 -9.95 -2.25
N ILE A 110 3.95 -9.12 -1.61
CA ILE A 110 4.76 -8.12 -2.30
C ILE A 110 6.13 -8.73 -2.61
N SER A 111 6.51 -8.69 -3.89
CA SER A 111 7.81 -9.17 -4.35
C SER A 111 8.91 -8.11 -4.28
N SER A 112 8.54 -6.84 -4.40
CA SER A 112 9.48 -5.73 -4.27
C SER A 112 8.78 -4.44 -3.93
N ILE A 113 9.45 -3.61 -3.17
CA ILE A 113 9.05 -2.23 -2.88
C ILE A 113 10.17 -1.33 -3.39
N ASN A 114 9.84 -0.45 -4.32
CA ASN A 114 10.72 0.63 -4.76
C ASN A 114 10.17 1.94 -4.21
N THR A 115 11.06 2.80 -3.76
CA THR A 115 10.69 4.11 -3.23
C THR A 115 11.41 5.20 -4.00
N TYR A 116 10.71 6.29 -4.22
CA TYR A 116 11.25 7.52 -4.78
C TYR A 116 10.78 8.68 -3.92
N PHE A 117 11.70 9.58 -3.58
CA PHE A 117 11.39 10.76 -2.78
C PHE A 117 11.72 12.02 -3.57
N CYS A 118 10.83 13.00 -3.54
CA CYS A 118 10.99 14.27 -4.23
C CYS A 118 10.38 15.42 -3.42
N THR A 119 10.69 16.64 -3.82
CA THR A 119 9.99 17.82 -3.31
C THR A 119 8.58 17.90 -3.92
N GLU A 120 7.71 18.72 -3.33
CA GLU A 120 6.39 18.97 -3.89
C GLU A 120 6.46 19.61 -5.29
N GLU A 121 7.44 20.49 -5.50
CA GLU A 121 7.67 21.17 -6.78
C GLU A 121 8.10 20.19 -7.89
N ASP A 122 8.84 19.14 -7.55
CA ASP A 122 9.32 18.14 -8.50
C ASP A 122 8.33 16.99 -8.76
N LEU A 123 7.23 16.94 -8.02
CA LEU A 123 6.29 15.82 -8.09
C LEU A 123 5.74 15.62 -9.52
N ASP A 124 5.32 16.68 -10.18
CA ASP A 124 4.76 16.62 -11.55
C ASP A 124 5.76 16.07 -12.56
N ASN A 125 7.03 16.46 -12.44
CA ASN A 125 8.11 15.96 -13.31
C ASN A 125 8.42 14.49 -13.02
N SER A 126 8.41 14.12 -11.76
CA SER A 126 8.61 12.74 -11.31
C SER A 126 7.49 11.83 -11.83
N LEU A 127 6.24 12.25 -11.71
CA LEU A 127 5.09 11.49 -12.22
C LEU A 127 5.13 11.33 -13.74
N LYS A 128 5.57 12.34 -14.50
CA LYS A 128 5.76 12.23 -15.96
C LYS A 128 6.84 11.21 -16.31
N THR A 129 7.91 11.16 -15.53
CA THR A 129 9.01 10.19 -15.73
C THR A 129 8.52 8.76 -15.52
N PHE A 130 7.72 8.51 -14.49
CA PHE A 130 7.17 7.18 -14.19
C PHE A 130 5.92 6.84 -15.00
N GLY A 131 5.14 7.85 -15.42
CA GLY A 131 3.95 7.67 -16.25
C GLY A 131 4.23 7.57 -17.74
N GLY A 132 5.46 7.85 -18.16
CA GLY A 132 5.94 7.74 -19.56
C GLY A 132 6.28 6.32 -19.99
N VAL A 133 5.75 5.30 -19.34
CA VAL A 133 5.77 3.94 -19.85
C VAL A 133 4.88 3.91 -21.08
N ASP A 134 5.53 3.86 -22.24
CA ASP A 134 4.97 3.78 -23.57
C ASP A 134 3.67 2.97 -23.62
N ARG A 135 2.61 3.64 -24.07
CA ARG A 135 1.48 2.95 -24.66
C ARG A 135 1.93 2.50 -26.06
N GLY A 136 2.80 1.49 -26.08
CA GLY A 136 3.10 0.74 -27.27
C GLY A 136 2.04 -0.32 -27.50
#